data_04bb0c56355aafb81a421972730de3c9
#
_entry.id   04bb0c56355aafb81a421972730de3c9
#
_cell.length_a   1.000
_cell.length_b   1.000
_cell.length_c   1.000
_cell.angle_alpha   90.00
_cell.angle_beta   90.00
_cell.angle_gamma   90.00
#
_symmetry.space_group_name_H-M   'P 1'
#
loop_
_entity.id
_entity.type
_entity.pdbx_description
1 polymer ?
#
loop_
_entity_poly.entity_id
_entity_poly.type
_entity_poly.pdbx_seq_one_letter_code
_entity_poly.pdbx_strand_id
1 'polypeptide(L)'
;MSGLRQLATPRPVAVRTGASGVPLALERTRVEAVAEDWVVDDRWWTDSPLRRRYFELVLTNGRNAVVFHDLVDGRWYAQRA
;
A
#
# COMPACT_ATOMS: atom_id res chain seq x y z
N MET A 1 -2.18 -13.18 -23.55
CA MET A 1 -2.00 -12.86 -23.15
C MET A 1 -1.97 -12.55 -22.45
N SER A 2 -1.80 -12.54 -22.17
CA SER A 2 -1.71 -12.09 -21.51
C SER A 2 -1.45 -11.76 -20.73
N GLY A 3 -1.11 -11.84 -20.56
CA GLY A 3 -0.87 -11.57 -19.90
C GLY A 3 -0.50 -11.08 -19.14
N LEU A 4 -0.28 -11.07 -19.53
CA LEU A 4 0.06 -10.30 -18.92
C LEU A 4 -0.36 -10.01 -17.93
N ARG A 5 -0.16 -10.37 -17.74
CA ARG A 5 -0.51 -10.07 -16.88
C ARG A 5 -0.93 -9.22 -16.44
N GLN A 6 -1.21 -9.79 -16.67
CA GLN A 6 -1.85 -8.65 -16.20
C GLN A 6 -1.60 -8.39 -14.75
N LEU A 7 -0.88 -7.37 -14.50
CA LEU A 7 -0.70 -6.92 -13.15
C LEU A 7 -2.02 -6.43 -12.61
N ALA A 8 -2.31 -6.78 -11.37
CA ALA A 8 -3.53 -6.32 -10.76
C ALA A 8 -3.47 -4.82 -10.55
N THR A 9 -4.54 -4.15 -10.90
CA THR A 9 -4.67 -2.72 -10.64
C THR A 9 -4.77 -2.50 -9.14
N PRO A 10 -4.05 -1.54 -8.57
CA PRO A 10 -4.20 -1.23 -7.17
C PRO A 10 -5.63 -0.85 -6.84
N ARG A 11 -6.13 -1.33 -5.72
CA ARG A 11 -7.50 -1.10 -5.30
C ARG A 11 -7.52 -0.11 -4.15
N PRO A 12 -8.33 0.96 -4.24
CA PRO A 12 -8.45 1.90 -3.11
C PRO A 12 -8.95 1.17 -1.87
N VAL A 13 -8.35 1.47 -0.73
CA VAL A 13 -8.73 0.85 0.54
C VAL A 13 -8.73 1.90 1.63
N ALA A 14 -9.43 1.61 2.71
CA ALA A 14 -9.44 2.44 3.89
C ALA A 14 -8.38 1.92 4.86
N VAL A 15 -7.48 2.80 5.28
CA VAL A 15 -6.42 2.43 6.22
C VAL A 15 -6.49 3.40 7.39
N ARG A 16 -6.52 2.87 8.59
CA ARG A 16 -6.41 3.69 9.79
C ARG A 16 -4.95 3.66 10.23
N THR A 17 -4.40 4.83 10.50
CA THR A 17 -2.99 4.96 10.82
C THR A 17 -2.80 5.47 12.23
N GLY A 18 -1.62 5.19 12.77
CA GLY A 18 -1.17 5.76 14.02
C GLY A 18 -0.46 7.08 13.80
N ALA A 19 0.18 7.58 14.86
CA ALA A 19 0.79 8.90 14.85
C ALA A 19 1.94 9.01 13.84
N SER A 20 2.63 7.92 13.55
CA SER A 20 3.75 7.93 12.62
C SER A 20 3.33 7.63 11.18
N GLY A 21 2.04 7.50 10.93
CA GLY A 21 1.55 7.15 9.61
C GLY A 21 1.60 5.67 9.30
N VAL A 22 1.89 4.84 10.30
CA VAL A 22 1.98 3.40 10.12
C VAL A 22 0.57 2.81 10.23
N PRO A 23 0.19 1.89 9.33
CA PRO A 23 -1.14 1.32 9.37
C PRO A 23 -1.43 0.55 10.66
N LEU A 24 -2.59 0.82 11.24
CA LEU A 24 -3.10 0.09 12.40
C LEU A 24 -4.23 -0.85 12.02
N ALA A 25 -4.95 -0.54 10.97
CA ALA A 25 -6.04 -1.38 10.50
C ALA A 25 -6.18 -1.19 8.99
N LEU A 26 -6.52 -2.27 8.32
CA LEU A 26 -6.84 -2.29 6.90
C LEU A 26 -8.31 -2.63 6.79
N GLU A 27 -9.10 -1.64 6.40
CA GLU A 27 -10.54 -1.74 6.38
C GLU A 27 -11.04 -2.17 7.77
N ARG A 28 -11.61 -3.34 7.91
CA ARG A 28 -12.12 -3.78 9.21
C ARG A 28 -11.18 -4.71 9.96
N THR A 29 -10.01 -4.97 9.38
CA THR A 29 -9.09 -5.94 9.95
C THR A 29 -7.92 -5.22 10.58
N ARG A 30 -7.62 -5.56 11.82
CA ARG A 30 -6.49 -4.94 12.52
C ARG A 30 -5.18 -5.48 12.00
N VAL A 31 -4.16 -4.62 12.01
CA VAL A 31 -2.80 -4.99 11.64
C VAL A 31 -2.13 -5.55 12.89
N GLU A 32 -1.63 -6.76 12.79
CA GLU A 32 -0.88 -7.37 13.86
C GLU A 32 0.56 -6.89 13.86
N ALA A 33 1.17 -6.80 12.68
CA ALA A 33 2.56 -6.39 12.57
C ALA A 33 2.81 -5.82 11.18
N VAL A 34 3.80 -4.95 11.09
CA VAL A 34 4.32 -4.48 9.81
C VAL A 34 5.61 -5.26 9.56
N ALA A 35 5.60 -6.09 8.55
CA ALA A 35 6.76 -6.92 8.23
C ALA A 35 7.84 -6.10 7.56
N GLU A 36 7.45 -5.22 6.65
CA GLU A 36 8.39 -4.36 5.95
C GLU A 36 7.71 -3.06 5.57
N ASP A 37 8.50 -1.99 5.44
CA ASP A 37 8.04 -0.80 4.77
C ASP A 37 9.17 -0.26 3.91
N TRP A 38 8.80 0.39 2.81
CA TRP A 38 9.80 0.98 1.93
C TRP A 38 9.14 2.09 1.12
N VAL A 39 9.97 2.98 0.57
CA VAL A 39 9.50 4.11 -0.22
C VAL A 39 9.96 3.93 -1.66
N VAL A 40 9.04 4.15 -2.58
CA VAL A 40 9.34 4.24 -4.00
C VAL A 40 9.17 5.70 -4.40
N ASP A 41 10.23 6.28 -4.97
CA ASP A 41 10.21 7.67 -5.39
C ASP A 41 10.80 7.69 -6.79
N ASP A 42 9.93 7.74 -7.79
CA ASP A 42 10.36 7.59 -9.17
C ASP A 42 9.69 8.67 -10.02
N ARG A 43 10.27 8.91 -11.20
CA ARG A 43 9.74 9.87 -12.16
C ARG A 43 9.56 11.26 -11.56
N TRP A 44 10.43 11.61 -10.60
CA TRP A 44 10.35 12.92 -9.96
C TRP A 44 10.64 14.06 -10.95
N TRP A 45 11.21 13.73 -12.10
CA TRP A 45 11.54 14.72 -13.12
C TRP A 45 10.40 14.95 -14.11
N THR A 46 9.25 14.31 -13.93
CA THR A 46 8.13 14.43 -14.85
C THR A 46 6.95 15.12 -14.17
N ASP A 47 5.91 15.40 -14.96
CA ASP A 47 4.67 15.95 -14.44
C ASP A 47 3.87 14.92 -13.69
N SER A 48 4.28 13.65 -13.73
CA SER A 48 3.56 12.56 -13.07
C SER A 48 4.50 11.81 -12.16
N PRO A 49 4.98 12.43 -11.09
CA PRO A 49 5.89 11.74 -10.18
C PRO A 49 5.21 10.56 -9.51
N LEU A 50 6.00 9.55 -9.21
CA LEU A 50 5.53 8.37 -8.48
C LEU A 50 6.19 8.40 -7.11
N ARG A 51 5.40 8.62 -6.06
CA ARG A 51 5.91 8.63 -4.69
C ARG A 51 4.95 7.85 -3.84
N ARG A 52 5.43 6.71 -3.32
CA ARG A 52 4.58 5.79 -2.56
C ARG A 52 5.37 5.23 -1.39
N ARG A 53 4.70 5.12 -0.26
CA ARG A 53 5.25 4.40 0.89
C ARG A 53 4.50 3.10 1.00
N TYR A 54 5.22 1.99 0.85
CA TYR A 54 4.65 0.65 0.87
C TYR A 54 4.80 0.03 2.24
N PHE A 55 3.83 -0.81 2.59
CA PHE A 55 3.86 -1.57 3.82
C PHE A 55 3.44 -3.00 3.52
N GLU A 56 4.22 -3.96 3.99
CA GLU A 56 3.79 -5.34 3.99
C GLU A 56 3.24 -5.63 5.37
N LEU A 57 1.95 -5.98 5.45
CA LEU A 57 1.22 -6.09 6.69
C LEU A 57 0.90 -7.54 6.98
N VAL A 58 1.00 -7.90 8.26
CA VAL A 58 0.45 -9.14 8.78
C VAL A 58 -0.82 -8.77 9.53
N LEU A 59 -1.94 -9.32 9.11
CA LEU A 59 -3.23 -8.98 9.69
C LEU A 59 -3.60 -9.98 10.76
N THR A 60 -4.47 -9.55 11.68
CA THR A 60 -4.86 -10.40 12.81
C THR A 60 -5.62 -11.64 12.38
N ASN A 61 -6.15 -11.66 11.16
CA ASN A 61 -6.83 -12.86 10.64
C ASN A 61 -5.86 -13.84 9.98
N GLY A 62 -4.55 -13.60 10.08
CA GLY A 62 -3.53 -14.48 9.53
C GLY A 62 -3.17 -14.20 8.08
N ARG A 63 -3.81 -13.23 7.45
CA ARG A 63 -3.50 -12.89 6.06
C ARG A 63 -2.43 -11.85 5.99
N ASN A 64 -1.72 -11.84 4.88
CA ASN A 64 -0.76 -10.81 4.57
C ASN A 64 -1.33 -9.90 3.50
N ALA A 65 -0.95 -8.64 3.54
CA ALA A 65 -1.41 -7.68 2.56
C ALA A 65 -0.31 -6.67 2.29
N VAL A 66 -0.21 -6.23 1.05
CA VAL A 66 0.69 -5.14 0.70
C VAL A 66 -0.19 -3.94 0.38
N VAL A 67 0.03 -2.85 1.09
CA VAL A 67 -0.68 -1.61 0.85
C VAL A 67 0.33 -0.50 0.61
N PHE A 68 -0.11 0.57 -0.01
CA PHE A 68 0.76 1.73 -0.11
C PHE A 68 -0.05 3.01 0.07
N HIS A 69 0.66 3.98 0.61
CA HIS A 69 0.16 5.34 0.76
C HIS A 69 0.75 6.13 -0.41
N ASP A 70 -0.10 6.58 -1.31
CA ASP A 70 0.34 7.41 -2.43
C ASP A 70 0.58 8.80 -1.87
N LEU A 71 1.83 9.25 -1.92
CA LEU A 71 2.19 10.52 -1.31
C LEU A 71 1.86 11.71 -2.21
N VAL A 72 1.40 11.45 -3.42
CA VAL A 72 0.98 12.51 -4.34
C VAL A 72 -0.50 12.79 -4.14
N ASP A 73 -1.35 11.77 -4.11
CA ASP A 73 -2.80 11.99 -3.96
C ASP A 73 -3.28 11.82 -2.53
N GLY A 74 -2.44 11.32 -1.64
CA GLY A 74 -2.78 11.17 -0.22
C GLY A 74 -3.67 9.98 0.08
N ARG A 75 -3.90 9.10 -0.88
CA ARG A 75 -4.81 7.97 -0.72
C ARG A 75 -4.06 6.68 -0.49
N TRP A 76 -4.80 5.70 0.02
CA TRP A 76 -4.26 4.37 0.30
C TRP A 76 -4.81 3.37 -0.70
N TYR A 77 -3.95 2.43 -1.08
CA TYR A 77 -4.30 1.40 -2.05
C TYR A 77 -3.76 0.06 -1.59
N ALA A 78 -4.48 -1.01 -1.93
CA ALA A 78 -3.97 -2.37 -1.76
C ALA A 78 -3.37 -2.82 -3.08
N GLN A 79 -2.19 -3.43 -2.99
CA GLN A 79 -1.50 -3.95 -4.16
C GLN A 79 -1.66 -5.46 -4.14
N ARG A 80 -2.22 -6.01 -5.20
CA ARG A 80 -2.38 -7.45 -5.31
C ARG A 80 -1.30 -8.02 -6.20
N ALA A 81 -0.84 -9.16 -5.83
CA ALA A 81 0.16 -9.85 -6.64
C ALA A 81 -0.47 -10.53 -7.84
#